data_3a91e25fc04d27eb9cc15a02b4cb9018
#
_entry.id   3a91e25fc04d27eb9cc15a02b4cb9018
#
_cell.length_a   1.000
_cell.length_b   1.000
_cell.length_c   1.000
_cell.angle_alpha   90.00
_cell.angle_beta   90.00
_cell.angle_gamma   90.00
#
_symmetry.space_group_name_H-M   'P 1'
#
loop_
_entity.id
_entity.type
_entity.pdbx_description
1 polymer ?
#
loop_
_entity_poly.entity_id
_entity_poly.type
_entity_poly.pdbx_seq_one_letter_code
_entity_poly.pdbx_strand_id
1 'polypeptide(L)'
;SVAFVSAEAVLSLFEDFRSHHETATRAGTLITSTKNHFNDPRAFWELLHLQNTTGVDVRVWEGSRNASVAAMAQGQPFHPKGYIFSRRMKDGTPYYDLYVGSSNLTGAALTTQREWNLKVSSLADGELVGQFQDEIDSQVADSVPLTEEWIKQYEEDFKKYAPPRHEILQSFEGHDIQPNAMQQEALANLKKLREQGEHRAIIVSATGTGKTCLSAFDVRECQPKRMLYIAQQQMILQTAMNSYQKVLGCDESELGLYSGTSKQQDRRYVFATVQTMRQPEVLAQFKSDEFDYVLVDEVHHAGAEGYQRVINHFKDADFMLGMTATPERTDGINIFELFGHNIAYEIRLQKALDENMLCPFHYYGVAEYLGSDDDPNGIAHRLDVSKGLDAQDSKQLKYEIEQLATEKRVRYIIDKLQEYGQFNIPVTGLVFCSRQEEAHKLSQLFNQQWNQQDERPYRTAAVTSTDDDGRPVSQAQRDEYVRKLTEGELDYLFTVDMFNE
;
A
#
# COMPACT_ATOMS: atom_id res chain seq x y z
N SER A 1 -22.14 16.02 8.60
CA SER A 1 -22.18 15.01 9.65
C SER A 1 -22.41 13.64 9.04
N VAL A 2 -21.57 12.68 9.34
CA VAL A 2 -21.61 11.33 8.75
C VAL A 2 -21.32 10.27 9.81
N ALA A 3 -22.08 9.16 9.78
CA ALA A 3 -21.91 8.09 10.74
C ALA A 3 -20.60 7.30 10.52
N PHE A 4 -20.28 7.03 9.27
CA PHE A 4 -19.13 6.20 8.91
C PHE A 4 -18.19 6.96 7.96
N VAL A 5 -16.90 6.83 8.24
CA VAL A 5 -15.82 7.42 7.47
C VAL A 5 -14.77 6.35 7.18
N SER A 6 -14.28 6.29 5.95
CA SER A 6 -13.13 5.46 5.61
C SER A 6 -11.91 6.29 5.25
N ALA A 7 -10.73 5.74 5.48
CA ALA A 7 -9.48 6.42 5.15
C ALA A 7 -9.38 6.75 3.65
N GLU A 8 -9.86 5.86 2.76
CA GLU A 8 -9.86 6.07 1.31
C GLU A 8 -10.71 7.28 0.91
N ALA A 9 -11.88 7.47 1.55
CA ALA A 9 -12.74 8.61 1.26
C ALA A 9 -12.10 9.93 1.69
N VAL A 10 -11.45 9.96 2.85
CA VAL A 10 -10.71 11.14 3.30
C VAL A 10 -9.58 11.47 2.33
N LEU A 11 -8.80 10.45 1.93
CA LEU A 11 -7.72 10.60 0.96
C LEU A 11 -8.22 11.11 -0.40
N SER A 12 -9.30 10.56 -0.92
CA SER A 12 -9.85 10.95 -2.24
C SER A 12 -10.35 12.40 -2.28
N LEU A 13 -10.80 12.94 -1.15
CA LEU A 13 -11.31 14.31 -1.03
C LEU A 13 -10.30 15.29 -0.44
N PHE A 14 -9.09 14.82 -0.09
CA PHE A 14 -8.09 15.64 0.59
C PHE A 14 -7.75 16.93 -0.17
N GLU A 15 -7.51 16.82 -1.47
CA GLU A 15 -7.18 17.96 -2.32
C GLU A 15 -8.35 18.94 -2.46
N ASP A 16 -9.59 18.45 -2.46
CA ASP A 16 -10.78 19.31 -2.49
C ASP A 16 -10.89 20.14 -1.19
N PHE A 17 -10.64 19.52 -0.05
CA PHE A 17 -10.60 20.22 1.25
C PHE A 17 -9.44 21.22 1.30
N ARG A 18 -8.26 20.86 0.81
CA ARG A 18 -7.09 21.74 0.78
C ARG A 18 -7.34 22.96 -0.14
N SER A 19 -7.83 22.74 -1.35
CA SER A 19 -8.19 23.82 -2.28
C SER A 19 -9.27 24.73 -1.71
N HIS A 20 -10.22 24.16 -0.95
CA HIS A 20 -11.24 24.94 -0.28
C HIS A 20 -10.63 25.83 0.83
N HIS A 21 -9.71 25.28 1.64
CA HIS A 21 -9.01 26.01 2.68
C HIS A 21 -8.26 27.24 2.12
N GLU A 22 -7.58 27.10 0.99
CA GLU A 22 -6.86 28.21 0.34
C GLU A 22 -7.79 29.36 -0.11
N THR A 23 -9.06 29.07 -0.38
CA THR A 23 -10.04 30.02 -0.96
C THR A 23 -11.13 30.45 0.01
N ALA A 24 -11.37 29.68 1.07
CA ALA A 24 -12.47 29.91 2.00
C ALA A 24 -12.09 30.89 3.12
N THR A 25 -13.07 31.67 3.55
CA THR A 25 -12.92 32.58 4.70
C THR A 25 -13.13 31.89 6.06
N ARG A 26 -13.60 30.66 6.08
CA ARG A 26 -13.90 29.87 7.28
C ARG A 26 -13.73 28.38 6.98
N ALA A 27 -13.02 27.68 7.87
CA ALA A 27 -12.92 26.24 7.84
C ALA A 27 -14.27 25.56 8.15
N GLY A 28 -14.49 24.37 7.60
CA GLY A 28 -15.68 23.57 7.84
C GLY A 28 -15.61 22.77 9.12
N THR A 29 -16.71 22.09 9.48
CA THR A 29 -16.75 21.11 10.59
C THR A 29 -17.16 19.76 10.04
N LEU A 30 -16.45 18.69 10.44
CA LEU A 30 -16.78 17.30 10.12
C LEU A 30 -17.07 16.56 11.42
N ILE A 31 -18.25 15.93 11.52
CA ILE A 31 -18.64 15.15 12.70
C ILE A 31 -18.84 13.70 12.30
N THR A 32 -18.20 12.78 12.99
CA THR A 32 -18.37 11.34 12.83
C THR A 32 -18.56 10.63 14.17
N SER A 33 -18.64 9.31 14.19
CA SER A 33 -18.90 8.55 15.42
C SER A 33 -18.00 7.34 15.60
N THR A 34 -18.02 6.77 16.81
CA THR A 34 -17.34 5.50 17.15
C THR A 34 -18.30 4.31 17.19
N LYS A 35 -19.53 4.48 16.74
CA LYS A 35 -20.59 3.48 16.90
C LYS A 35 -20.11 2.08 16.46
N ASN A 36 -20.23 1.13 17.40
CA ASN A 36 -19.89 -0.27 17.21
C ASN A 36 -18.46 -0.51 16.69
N HIS A 37 -17.53 0.42 16.91
CA HIS A 37 -16.17 0.36 16.37
C HIS A 37 -16.14 0.13 14.83
N PHE A 38 -17.09 0.74 14.12
CA PHE A 38 -17.22 0.56 12.68
C PHE A 38 -16.18 1.33 11.88
N ASN A 39 -15.78 2.51 12.39
CA ASN A 39 -14.73 3.31 11.78
C ASN A 39 -13.36 2.75 12.17
N ASP A 40 -12.55 2.44 11.17
CA ASP A 40 -11.17 1.99 11.39
C ASP A 40 -10.32 3.13 12.00
N PRO A 41 -9.45 2.87 12.98
CA PRO A 41 -8.55 3.88 13.56
C PRO A 41 -7.76 4.66 12.50
N ARG A 42 -7.39 4.05 11.39
CA ARG A 42 -6.70 4.73 10.27
C ARG A 42 -7.52 5.89 9.71
N ALA A 43 -8.85 5.76 9.64
CA ALA A 43 -9.71 6.85 9.19
C ALA A 43 -9.60 8.08 10.10
N PHE A 44 -9.46 7.88 11.41
CA PHE A 44 -9.27 8.97 12.37
C PHE A 44 -7.88 9.61 12.25
N TRP A 45 -6.84 8.83 11.95
CA TRP A 45 -5.52 9.40 11.66
C TRP A 45 -5.53 10.26 10.40
N GLU A 46 -6.20 9.82 9.33
CA GLU A 46 -6.38 10.62 8.11
C GLU A 46 -7.22 11.88 8.35
N LEU A 47 -8.26 11.78 9.17
CA LEU A 47 -9.04 12.94 9.57
C LEU A 47 -8.23 13.93 10.42
N LEU A 48 -7.36 13.46 11.31
CA LEU A 48 -6.45 14.32 12.07
C LEU A 48 -5.45 15.02 11.16
N HIS A 49 -4.91 14.31 10.18
CA HIS A 49 -4.04 14.90 9.16
C HIS A 49 -4.77 15.97 8.34
N LEU A 50 -6.00 15.69 7.91
CA LEU A 50 -6.88 16.66 7.24
C LEU A 50 -7.10 17.90 8.10
N GLN A 51 -7.45 17.73 9.38
CA GLN A 51 -7.66 18.81 10.34
C GLN A 51 -6.43 19.71 10.44
N ASN A 52 -5.26 19.11 10.63
CA ASN A 52 -4.00 19.83 10.82
C ASN A 52 -3.55 20.59 9.56
N THR A 53 -3.86 20.05 8.37
CA THR A 53 -3.46 20.63 7.08
C THR A 53 -4.44 21.71 6.59
N THR A 54 -5.75 21.53 6.85
CA THR A 54 -6.80 22.38 6.24
C THR A 54 -7.56 23.23 7.26
N GLY A 55 -7.33 23.03 8.56
CA GLY A 55 -8.05 23.73 9.62
C GLY A 55 -9.53 23.33 9.74
N VAL A 56 -9.97 22.25 9.09
CA VAL A 56 -11.31 21.67 9.31
C VAL A 56 -11.43 21.19 10.73
N ASP A 57 -12.47 21.60 11.47
CA ASP A 57 -12.75 21.13 12.83
C ASP A 57 -13.35 19.72 12.77
N VAL A 58 -12.55 18.71 13.09
CA VAL A 58 -13.01 17.32 13.11
C VAL A 58 -13.42 16.94 14.53
N ARG A 59 -14.63 16.42 14.64
CA ARG A 59 -15.23 16.08 15.93
C ARG A 59 -15.80 14.66 15.91
N VAL A 60 -15.75 14.02 17.08
CA VAL A 60 -16.29 12.68 17.27
C VAL A 60 -17.47 12.73 18.24
N TRP A 61 -18.62 12.26 17.79
CA TRP A 61 -19.81 12.16 18.61
C TRP A 61 -19.74 10.91 19.49
N GLU A 62 -19.78 11.11 20.79
CA GLU A 62 -19.72 10.04 21.82
C GLU A 62 -21.06 9.77 22.50
N GLY A 63 -22.09 10.52 22.13
CA GLY A 63 -23.40 10.47 22.77
C GLY A 63 -23.62 11.62 23.78
N SER A 64 -24.88 11.87 24.12
CA SER A 64 -25.22 12.95 25.03
C SER A 64 -24.55 12.74 26.38
N ARG A 65 -23.76 13.74 26.86
CA ARG A 65 -23.08 13.72 28.17
C ARG A 65 -24.06 13.62 29.35
N ASN A 66 -25.36 13.82 29.13
CA ASN A 66 -26.43 13.72 30.10
C ASN A 66 -27.13 12.34 30.09
N ALA A 67 -26.71 11.40 29.23
CA ALA A 67 -27.27 10.08 29.23
C ALA A 67 -26.81 9.27 30.45
N SER A 68 -27.74 8.57 31.12
CA SER A 68 -27.39 7.65 32.20
C SER A 68 -26.50 6.52 31.67
N VAL A 69 -25.68 5.89 32.53
CA VAL A 69 -24.82 4.76 32.20
C VAL A 69 -25.59 3.62 31.48
N ALA A 70 -26.89 3.46 31.79
CA ALA A 70 -27.78 2.51 31.13
C ALA A 70 -28.17 2.94 29.71
N ALA A 71 -28.27 4.24 29.42
CA ALA A 71 -28.51 4.76 28.08
C ALA A 71 -27.22 4.74 27.21
N MET A 72 -26.04 4.86 27.82
CA MET A 72 -24.76 4.64 27.15
C MET A 72 -24.59 3.18 26.70
N ALA A 73 -25.06 2.21 27.48
CA ALA A 73 -25.05 0.78 27.13
C ALA A 73 -26.02 0.43 25.99
N GLN A 74 -27.08 1.23 25.78
CA GLN A 74 -28.04 1.06 24.68
C GLN A 74 -27.75 1.94 23.46
N GLY A 75 -26.72 2.82 23.51
CA GLY A 75 -26.20 3.68 22.47
C GLY A 75 -27.29 4.39 21.66
N GLN A 76 -27.49 5.70 21.88
CA GLN A 76 -28.32 6.46 20.95
C GLN A 76 -27.75 6.30 19.54
N PRO A 77 -28.57 5.97 18.54
CA PRO A 77 -28.10 5.68 17.21
C PRO A 77 -27.65 6.97 16.51
N PHE A 78 -26.35 7.24 16.48
CA PHE A 78 -25.81 8.26 15.59
C PHE A 78 -25.66 7.68 14.19
N HIS A 79 -26.54 8.09 13.27
CA HIS A 79 -26.53 7.61 11.90
C HIS A 79 -26.87 8.70 10.88
N PRO A 80 -26.42 9.96 11.08
CA PRO A 80 -26.66 11.02 10.11
C PRO A 80 -25.82 10.79 8.85
N LYS A 81 -26.34 11.29 7.74
CA LYS A 81 -25.67 11.40 6.45
C LYS A 81 -26.13 12.69 5.82
N GLY A 82 -25.66 13.80 6.38
CA GLY A 82 -26.03 15.13 5.95
C GLY A 82 -24.79 15.99 5.67
N TYR A 83 -24.83 16.68 4.56
CA TYR A 83 -23.79 17.62 4.15
C TYR A 83 -24.42 18.98 3.91
N ILE A 84 -23.79 20.03 4.40
CA ILE A 84 -24.18 21.42 4.17
C ILE A 84 -22.98 22.20 3.61
N PHE A 85 -23.14 22.78 2.43
CA PHE A 85 -22.13 23.61 1.80
C PHE A 85 -22.65 25.03 1.69
N SER A 86 -21.93 25.98 2.28
CA SER A 86 -22.23 27.40 2.14
C SER A 86 -21.46 27.98 0.97
N ARG A 87 -22.14 28.77 0.14
CA ARG A 87 -21.56 29.48 -1.00
C ARG A 87 -22.03 30.95 -1.00
N ARG A 88 -21.37 31.78 -1.78
CA ARG A 88 -21.81 33.14 -2.05
C ARG A 88 -22.16 33.31 -3.50
N MET A 89 -23.29 33.98 -3.74
CA MET A 89 -23.67 34.42 -5.09
C MET A 89 -22.76 35.57 -5.55
N LYS A 90 -22.85 35.97 -6.83
CA LYS A 90 -22.06 37.07 -7.39
C LYS A 90 -22.33 38.41 -6.71
N ASP A 91 -23.51 38.61 -6.15
CA ASP A 91 -23.92 39.79 -5.39
C ASP A 91 -23.52 39.74 -3.90
N GLY A 92 -22.81 38.63 -3.47
CA GLY A 92 -22.39 38.43 -2.09
C GLY A 92 -23.42 37.71 -1.21
N THR A 93 -24.64 37.45 -1.71
CA THR A 93 -25.69 36.76 -0.95
C THR A 93 -25.29 35.33 -0.61
N PRO A 94 -25.30 34.90 0.68
CA PRO A 94 -25.02 33.53 1.05
C PRO A 94 -26.17 32.60 0.68
N TYR A 95 -25.85 31.45 0.12
CA TYR A 95 -26.79 30.37 -0.09
C TYR A 95 -26.15 29.02 0.29
N TYR A 96 -26.99 28.04 0.55
CA TYR A 96 -26.60 26.74 1.04
C TYR A 96 -27.10 25.63 0.13
N ASP A 97 -26.22 24.64 -0.14
CA ASP A 97 -26.58 23.36 -0.72
C ASP A 97 -26.61 22.32 0.40
N LEU A 98 -27.78 21.75 0.63
CA LEU A 98 -28.04 20.71 1.63
C LEU A 98 -28.16 19.37 0.91
N TYR A 99 -27.41 18.38 1.38
CA TYR A 99 -27.52 17.01 0.89
C TYR A 99 -27.88 16.08 2.06
N VAL A 100 -28.94 15.30 1.88
CA VAL A 100 -29.39 14.29 2.86
C VAL A 100 -29.67 13.01 2.12
N GLY A 101 -29.19 11.90 2.63
CA GLY A 101 -29.41 10.63 1.96
C GLY A 101 -28.79 9.42 2.66
N SER A 102 -28.43 8.44 1.86
CA SER A 102 -27.83 7.18 2.35
C SER A 102 -26.30 7.22 2.37
N SER A 103 -25.66 8.19 1.72
CA SER A 103 -24.21 8.22 1.51
C SER A 103 -23.42 8.55 2.78
N ASN A 104 -22.63 7.59 3.23
CA ASN A 104 -21.54 7.82 4.19
C ASN A 104 -20.30 8.42 3.50
N LEU A 105 -19.34 8.88 4.28
CA LEU A 105 -18.04 9.30 3.77
C LEU A 105 -17.11 8.07 3.70
N THR A 106 -17.44 7.15 2.78
CA THR A 106 -16.68 5.93 2.52
C THR A 106 -16.35 5.82 1.04
N GLY A 107 -15.21 5.19 0.71
CA GLY A 107 -14.79 5.01 -0.69
C GLY A 107 -15.88 4.36 -1.52
N ALA A 108 -16.52 3.31 -1.03
CA ALA A 108 -17.60 2.61 -1.71
C ALA A 108 -18.83 3.50 -1.95
N ALA A 109 -19.24 4.31 -0.97
CA ALA A 109 -20.38 5.22 -1.11
C ALA A 109 -20.12 6.36 -2.11
N LEU A 110 -18.85 6.77 -2.25
CA LEU A 110 -18.47 7.82 -3.19
C LEU A 110 -18.29 7.33 -4.64
N THR A 111 -17.99 6.03 -4.84
CA THR A 111 -17.56 5.52 -6.16
C THR A 111 -18.40 4.40 -6.73
N THR A 112 -18.76 3.40 -5.94
CA THR A 112 -19.31 2.12 -6.45
C THR A 112 -20.72 1.79 -5.98
N GLN A 113 -21.14 2.25 -4.79
CA GLN A 113 -22.46 1.98 -4.27
C GLN A 113 -23.52 2.89 -4.91
N ARG A 114 -24.72 2.35 -5.09
CA ARG A 114 -25.87 3.15 -5.51
C ARG A 114 -26.49 3.83 -4.30
N GLU A 115 -26.29 5.14 -4.20
CA GLU A 115 -26.75 5.94 -3.08
C GLU A 115 -27.88 6.88 -3.51
N TRP A 116 -28.82 7.13 -2.62
CA TRP A 116 -29.88 8.10 -2.82
C TRP A 116 -29.62 9.33 -1.99
N ASN A 117 -29.42 10.49 -2.65
CA ASN A 117 -29.21 11.76 -1.99
C ASN A 117 -30.21 12.79 -2.52
N LEU A 118 -30.89 13.46 -1.61
CA LEU A 118 -31.70 14.63 -1.91
C LEU A 118 -30.83 15.88 -1.80
N LYS A 119 -30.75 16.66 -2.84
CA LYS A 119 -30.13 17.99 -2.82
C LYS A 119 -31.23 19.05 -2.72
N VAL A 120 -31.10 19.96 -1.75
CA VAL A 120 -31.95 21.15 -1.61
C VAL A 120 -31.02 22.35 -1.55
N SER A 121 -31.31 23.37 -2.37
CA SER A 121 -30.60 24.65 -2.32
C SER A 121 -31.52 25.73 -1.74
N SER A 122 -31.01 26.51 -0.80
CA SER A 122 -31.78 27.52 -0.09
C SER A 122 -30.92 28.73 0.26
N LEU A 123 -31.58 29.88 0.45
CA LEU A 123 -30.96 31.07 1.05
C LEU A 123 -30.73 30.86 2.54
N ALA A 124 -29.89 31.71 3.14
CA ALA A 124 -29.50 31.62 4.54
C ALA A 124 -30.69 31.76 5.53
N ASP A 125 -31.73 32.41 5.15
CA ASP A 125 -32.96 32.63 5.93
C ASP A 125 -34.02 31.54 5.74
N GLY A 126 -33.68 30.47 4.97
CA GLY A 126 -34.59 29.36 4.74
C GLY A 126 -34.75 28.50 5.99
N GLU A 127 -36.00 28.13 6.32
CA GLU A 127 -36.34 27.33 7.48
C GLU A 127 -35.54 26.01 7.56
N LEU A 128 -35.33 25.34 6.42
CA LEU A 128 -34.55 24.12 6.33
C LEU A 128 -33.07 24.35 6.70
N VAL A 129 -32.47 25.46 6.31
CA VAL A 129 -31.09 25.80 6.66
C VAL A 129 -30.97 25.98 8.18
N GLY A 130 -31.94 26.68 8.80
CA GLY A 130 -32.00 26.86 10.25
C GLY A 130 -32.06 25.52 10.98
N GLN A 131 -32.99 24.63 10.58
CA GLN A 131 -33.14 23.30 11.18
C GLN A 131 -31.86 22.46 11.07
N PHE A 132 -31.17 22.51 9.90
CA PHE A 132 -29.90 21.79 9.72
C PHE A 132 -28.76 22.37 10.59
N GLN A 133 -28.70 23.69 10.73
CA GLN A 133 -27.69 24.33 11.57
C GLN A 133 -27.92 24.02 13.05
N ASP A 134 -29.16 24.10 13.52
CA ASP A 134 -29.52 23.76 14.89
C ASP A 134 -29.18 22.31 15.22
N GLU A 135 -29.41 21.37 14.30
CA GLU A 135 -29.07 19.97 14.46
C GLU A 135 -27.54 19.77 14.51
N ILE A 136 -26.78 20.43 13.61
CA ILE A 136 -25.32 20.35 13.60
C ILE A 136 -24.75 20.97 14.89
N ASP A 137 -25.26 22.10 15.34
CA ASP A 137 -24.83 22.77 16.56
C ASP A 137 -25.09 21.89 17.80
N SER A 138 -26.24 21.19 17.82
CA SER A 138 -26.53 20.18 18.85
C SER A 138 -25.51 19.02 18.82
N GLN A 139 -25.21 18.50 17.63
CA GLN A 139 -24.23 17.42 17.48
C GLN A 139 -22.81 17.88 17.85
N VAL A 140 -22.42 19.10 17.52
CA VAL A 140 -21.14 19.71 17.95
C VAL A 140 -21.08 19.79 19.49
N ALA A 141 -22.16 20.20 20.14
CA ALA A 141 -22.20 20.31 21.60
C ALA A 141 -22.03 18.95 22.31
N ASP A 142 -22.53 17.87 21.70
CA ASP A 142 -22.43 16.49 22.20
C ASP A 142 -21.21 15.72 21.66
N SER A 143 -20.31 16.38 20.95
CA SER A 143 -19.10 15.78 20.36
C SER A 143 -17.83 16.28 21.04
N VAL A 144 -16.75 15.50 20.92
CA VAL A 144 -15.41 15.86 21.37
C VAL A 144 -14.50 16.17 20.17
N PRO A 145 -13.53 17.10 20.31
CA PRO A 145 -12.53 17.34 19.29
C PRO A 145 -11.69 16.09 19.05
N LEU A 146 -11.35 15.82 17.79
CA LEU A 146 -10.41 14.77 17.45
C LEU A 146 -9.00 15.20 17.84
N THR A 147 -8.33 14.39 18.68
CA THR A 147 -6.94 14.58 19.09
C THR A 147 -6.16 13.28 18.96
N GLU A 148 -4.84 13.38 18.97
CA GLU A 148 -3.97 12.21 18.94
C GLU A 148 -4.18 11.29 20.14
N GLU A 149 -4.34 11.85 21.34
CA GLU A 149 -4.60 11.10 22.57
C GLU A 149 -5.92 10.34 22.46
N TRP A 150 -6.94 10.99 21.89
CA TRP A 150 -8.23 10.36 21.68
C TRP A 150 -8.12 9.17 20.71
N ILE A 151 -7.35 9.30 19.60
CA ILE A 151 -7.15 8.23 18.64
C ILE A 151 -6.42 7.04 19.29
N LYS A 152 -5.36 7.29 20.03
CA LYS A 152 -4.61 6.23 20.74
C LYS A 152 -5.51 5.45 21.71
N GLN A 153 -6.36 6.15 22.46
CA GLN A 153 -7.33 5.48 23.32
C GLN A 153 -8.35 4.67 22.52
N TYR A 154 -8.85 5.22 21.41
CA TYR A 154 -9.76 4.51 20.51
C TYR A 154 -9.13 3.27 19.88
N GLU A 155 -7.85 3.30 19.53
CA GLU A 155 -7.11 2.13 19.02
C GLU A 155 -7.07 0.97 20.02
N GLU A 156 -6.88 1.27 21.30
CA GLU A 156 -6.91 0.27 22.36
C GLU A 156 -8.31 -0.35 22.50
N ASP A 157 -9.34 0.49 22.51
CA ASP A 157 -10.73 0.06 22.58
C ASP A 157 -11.15 -0.70 21.33
N PHE A 158 -10.69 -0.26 20.15
CA PHE A 158 -10.92 -0.94 18.87
C PHE A 158 -10.32 -2.35 18.86
N LYS A 159 -9.08 -2.51 19.31
CA LYS A 159 -8.43 -3.83 19.44
C LYS A 159 -9.20 -4.76 20.38
N LYS A 160 -9.85 -4.21 21.40
CA LYS A 160 -10.55 -4.98 22.42
C LYS A 160 -11.99 -5.31 22.09
N TYR A 161 -12.71 -4.41 21.43
CA TYR A 161 -14.16 -4.47 21.25
C TYR A 161 -14.63 -4.47 19.80
N ALA A 162 -13.77 -4.14 18.82
CA ALA A 162 -14.17 -4.20 17.43
C ALA A 162 -14.58 -5.64 17.06
N PRO A 163 -15.68 -5.83 16.30
CA PRO A 163 -16.01 -7.15 15.78
C PRO A 163 -14.81 -7.61 14.95
N PRO A 164 -14.46 -8.92 15.00
CA PRO A 164 -13.31 -9.45 14.27
C PRO A 164 -13.47 -9.14 12.78
N ARG A 165 -12.91 -8.03 12.36
CA ARG A 165 -12.63 -7.75 10.95
C ARG A 165 -11.36 -8.49 10.65
N HIS A 166 -11.51 -9.68 10.02
CA HIS A 166 -10.40 -10.46 9.47
C HIS A 166 -9.06 -10.19 10.14
N GLU A 167 -8.85 -10.77 11.32
CA GLU A 167 -7.52 -11.02 11.86
C GLU A 167 -6.78 -11.99 10.94
N ILE A 168 -6.45 -11.53 9.73
CA ILE A 168 -5.73 -12.34 8.75
C ILE A 168 -4.23 -12.33 9.04
N LEU A 169 -3.72 -11.57 9.98
CA LEU A 169 -2.27 -11.44 10.18
C LEU A 169 -1.72 -11.71 11.58
N GLN A 170 -2.52 -11.97 12.63
CA GLN A 170 -1.95 -12.11 13.98
C GLN A 170 -2.37 -13.30 14.85
N SER A 171 -3.11 -14.28 14.35
CA SER A 171 -3.39 -15.52 15.12
C SER A 171 -3.00 -16.77 14.34
N PHE A 172 -1.71 -16.96 14.10
CA PHE A 172 -1.18 -18.16 13.44
C PHE A 172 -0.72 -19.24 14.43
N GLU A 173 -1.30 -19.30 15.59
CA GLU A 173 -1.12 -20.45 16.47
C GLU A 173 -2.44 -21.25 16.54
N GLY A 174 -2.58 -22.21 15.64
CA GLY A 174 -3.51 -23.34 15.84
C GLY A 174 -4.87 -23.30 15.11
N HIS A 175 -5.12 -22.45 14.12
CA HIS A 175 -6.38 -22.49 13.35
C HIS A 175 -6.11 -22.63 11.85
N ASP A 176 -6.97 -23.40 11.16
CA ASP A 176 -6.99 -23.57 9.71
C ASP A 176 -7.08 -22.19 9.04
N ILE A 177 -5.99 -21.79 8.38
CA ILE A 177 -5.94 -20.55 7.61
C ILE A 177 -6.94 -20.65 6.46
N GLN A 178 -7.92 -19.74 6.42
CA GLN A 178 -8.96 -19.69 5.39
C GLN A 178 -8.71 -18.58 4.38
N PRO A 179 -9.01 -18.82 3.09
CA PRO A 179 -8.89 -17.78 2.07
C PRO A 179 -9.91 -16.66 2.30
N ASN A 180 -9.49 -15.41 2.08
CA ASN A 180 -10.37 -14.24 2.10
C ASN A 180 -11.32 -14.23 0.87
N ALA A 181 -12.27 -13.29 0.83
CA ALA A 181 -13.26 -13.22 -0.24
C ALA A 181 -12.64 -13.14 -1.66
N MET A 182 -11.59 -12.32 -1.83
CA MET A 182 -10.85 -12.22 -3.08
C MET A 182 -10.18 -13.54 -3.47
N GLN A 183 -9.51 -14.16 -2.50
CA GLN A 183 -8.84 -15.43 -2.72
C GLN A 183 -9.82 -16.55 -3.05
N GLN A 184 -11.00 -16.57 -2.43
CA GLN A 184 -12.07 -17.52 -2.75
C GLN A 184 -12.56 -17.37 -4.20
N GLU A 185 -12.75 -16.13 -4.67
CA GLU A 185 -13.15 -15.86 -6.05
C GLU A 185 -12.04 -16.32 -7.03
N ALA A 186 -10.78 -15.98 -6.76
CA ALA A 186 -9.65 -16.39 -7.57
C ALA A 186 -9.51 -17.93 -7.63
N LEU A 187 -9.66 -18.62 -6.49
CA LEU A 187 -9.64 -20.09 -6.41
C LEU A 187 -10.76 -20.73 -7.21
N ALA A 188 -11.99 -20.19 -7.11
CA ALA A 188 -13.11 -20.67 -7.89
C ALA A 188 -12.87 -20.53 -9.41
N ASN A 189 -12.28 -19.44 -9.85
CA ASN A 189 -11.94 -19.21 -11.24
C ASN A 189 -10.80 -20.14 -11.71
N LEU A 190 -9.75 -20.36 -10.90
CA LEU A 190 -8.68 -21.32 -11.19
C LEU A 190 -9.23 -22.74 -11.37
N LYS A 191 -10.11 -23.16 -10.47
CA LYS A 191 -10.79 -24.45 -10.53
C LYS A 191 -11.60 -24.59 -11.82
N LYS A 192 -12.39 -23.57 -12.18
CA LYS A 192 -13.18 -23.54 -13.40
C LYS A 192 -12.31 -23.65 -14.66
N LEU A 193 -11.17 -22.95 -14.73
CA LEU A 193 -10.25 -23.05 -15.84
C LEU A 193 -9.70 -24.48 -16.00
N ARG A 194 -9.31 -25.12 -14.91
CA ARG A 194 -8.86 -26.54 -14.95
C ARG A 194 -9.96 -27.49 -15.38
N GLU A 195 -11.20 -27.30 -14.94
CA GLU A 195 -12.36 -28.09 -15.36
C GLU A 195 -12.67 -27.91 -16.88
N GLN A 196 -12.29 -26.77 -17.44
CA GLN A 196 -12.40 -26.48 -18.88
C GLN A 196 -11.23 -27.09 -19.70
N GLY A 197 -10.26 -27.72 -19.02
CA GLY A 197 -9.07 -28.31 -19.67
C GLY A 197 -7.95 -27.33 -19.94
N GLU A 198 -7.99 -26.15 -19.33
CA GLU A 198 -6.91 -25.19 -19.44
C GLU A 198 -5.72 -25.58 -18.54
N HIS A 199 -4.52 -25.55 -19.11
CA HIS A 199 -3.28 -25.95 -18.44
C HIS A 199 -2.48 -24.77 -17.93
N ARG A 200 -2.89 -23.54 -18.20
CA ARG A 200 -2.19 -22.32 -17.83
C ARG A 200 -3.17 -21.23 -17.42
N ALA A 201 -2.79 -20.49 -16.40
CA ALA A 201 -3.53 -19.30 -15.97
C ALA A 201 -2.58 -18.23 -15.40
N ILE A 202 -3.06 -16.98 -15.37
CA ILE A 202 -2.37 -15.87 -14.75
C ILE A 202 -3.26 -15.21 -13.68
N ILE A 203 -2.64 -14.82 -12.57
CA ILE A 203 -3.23 -13.94 -11.56
C ILE A 203 -2.51 -12.60 -11.62
N VAL A 204 -3.27 -11.54 -11.84
CA VAL A 204 -2.80 -10.16 -11.73
C VAL A 204 -3.31 -9.60 -10.40
N SER A 205 -2.42 -9.34 -9.46
CA SER A 205 -2.82 -8.89 -8.13
C SER A 205 -1.77 -7.96 -7.55
N ALA A 206 -2.20 -6.78 -7.06
CA ALA A 206 -1.32 -5.78 -6.48
C ALA A 206 -0.44 -6.36 -5.37
N THR A 207 0.74 -5.78 -5.18
CA THR A 207 1.64 -6.18 -4.08
C THR A 207 0.95 -5.98 -2.72
N GLY A 208 1.15 -6.92 -1.79
CA GLY A 208 0.52 -6.87 -0.47
C GLY A 208 -0.89 -7.48 -0.37
N THR A 209 -1.51 -7.90 -1.47
CA THR A 209 -2.87 -8.50 -1.47
C THR A 209 -2.89 -9.99 -1.10
N GLY A 210 -1.74 -10.61 -0.83
CA GLY A 210 -1.64 -12.00 -0.41
C GLY A 210 -1.55 -13.02 -1.56
N LYS A 211 -0.93 -12.67 -2.69
CA LYS A 211 -0.68 -13.57 -3.85
C LYS A 211 -0.07 -14.92 -3.44
N THR A 212 0.96 -14.88 -2.59
CA THR A 212 1.66 -16.09 -2.14
C THR A 212 0.75 -17.02 -1.36
N CYS A 213 -0.08 -16.47 -0.44
CA CYS A 213 -1.06 -17.28 0.27
C CYS A 213 -2.14 -17.83 -0.66
N LEU A 214 -2.60 -17.04 -1.64
CA LEU A 214 -3.56 -17.48 -2.66
C LEU A 214 -3.02 -18.69 -3.43
N SER A 215 -1.78 -18.65 -3.89
CA SER A 215 -1.16 -19.79 -4.58
C SER A 215 -0.99 -21.01 -3.69
N ALA A 216 -0.70 -20.82 -2.40
CA ALA A 216 -0.63 -21.91 -1.43
C ALA A 216 -2.00 -22.56 -1.18
N PHE A 217 -3.09 -21.77 -1.14
CA PHE A 217 -4.46 -22.29 -1.09
C PHE A 217 -4.81 -23.11 -2.34
N ASP A 218 -4.41 -22.63 -3.51
CA ASP A 218 -4.66 -23.37 -4.76
C ASP A 218 -3.90 -24.71 -4.78
N VAL A 219 -2.65 -24.74 -4.32
CA VAL A 219 -1.88 -25.98 -4.15
C VAL A 219 -2.51 -26.90 -3.10
N ARG A 220 -3.07 -26.35 -2.03
CA ARG A 220 -3.82 -27.13 -1.02
C ARG A 220 -5.06 -27.80 -1.61
N GLU A 221 -5.77 -27.11 -2.52
CA GLU A 221 -6.92 -27.70 -3.23
C GLU A 221 -6.51 -28.74 -4.27
N CYS A 222 -5.50 -28.46 -5.09
CA CYS A 222 -5.06 -29.34 -6.17
C CYS A 222 -4.29 -30.56 -5.69
N GLN A 223 -3.62 -30.47 -4.53
CA GLN A 223 -2.76 -31.51 -3.98
C GLN A 223 -1.80 -32.16 -4.99
N PRO A 224 -0.96 -31.40 -5.68
CA PRO A 224 -0.04 -31.95 -6.66
C PRO A 224 0.92 -32.96 -6.00
N LYS A 225 1.36 -33.96 -6.77
CA LYS A 225 2.40 -34.89 -6.31
C LYS A 225 3.72 -34.17 -6.13
N ARG A 226 4.04 -33.28 -7.09
CA ARG A 226 5.22 -32.41 -7.01
C ARG A 226 4.91 -31.00 -7.55
N MET A 227 5.41 -30.01 -6.84
CA MET A 227 5.26 -28.59 -7.21
C MET A 227 6.61 -27.90 -7.34
N LEU A 228 6.71 -27.00 -8.33
CA LEU A 228 7.85 -26.10 -8.49
C LEU A 228 7.38 -24.64 -8.37
N TYR A 229 7.94 -23.89 -7.41
CA TYR A 229 7.77 -22.45 -7.25
C TYR A 229 9.04 -21.75 -7.76
N ILE A 230 8.89 -20.79 -8.68
CA ILE A 230 10.00 -20.07 -9.30
C ILE A 230 9.91 -18.59 -8.95
N ALA A 231 10.98 -18.01 -8.38
CA ALA A 231 11.12 -16.58 -8.15
C ALA A 231 12.55 -16.09 -8.46
N GLN A 232 12.73 -14.77 -8.48
CA GLN A 232 14.05 -14.18 -8.76
C GLN A 232 15.02 -14.30 -7.60
N GLN A 233 14.55 -14.04 -6.38
CA GLN A 233 15.40 -13.90 -5.20
C GLN A 233 15.16 -15.00 -4.19
N GLN A 234 16.22 -15.45 -3.55
CA GLN A 234 16.13 -16.49 -2.52
C GLN A 234 15.29 -16.05 -1.31
N MET A 235 15.29 -14.76 -0.99
CA MET A 235 14.51 -14.20 0.12
C MET A 235 13.01 -14.36 -0.12
N ILE A 236 12.54 -14.10 -1.35
CA ILE A 236 11.15 -14.32 -1.75
C ILE A 236 10.76 -15.78 -1.57
N LEU A 237 11.64 -16.70 -2.00
CA LEU A 237 11.41 -18.13 -1.82
C LEU A 237 11.28 -18.53 -0.36
N GLN A 238 12.11 -17.99 0.51
CA GLN A 238 12.06 -18.29 1.95
C GLN A 238 10.75 -17.82 2.59
N THR A 239 10.31 -16.62 2.23
CA THR A 239 9.01 -16.07 2.67
C THR A 239 7.85 -16.90 2.12
N ALA A 240 7.94 -17.31 0.85
CA ALA A 240 6.95 -18.18 0.23
C ALA A 240 6.90 -19.57 0.92
N MET A 241 8.04 -20.19 1.19
CA MET A 241 8.11 -21.46 1.93
C MET A 241 7.42 -21.38 3.28
N ASN A 242 7.67 -20.32 4.05
CA ASN A 242 7.01 -20.10 5.35
C ASN A 242 5.49 -19.97 5.21
N SER A 243 5.03 -19.26 4.18
CA SER A 243 3.59 -19.11 3.89
C SER A 243 2.96 -20.43 3.47
N TYR A 244 3.64 -21.20 2.61
CA TYR A 244 3.18 -22.51 2.18
C TYR A 244 3.12 -23.51 3.33
N GLN A 245 4.15 -23.55 4.19
CA GLN A 245 4.14 -24.41 5.36
C GLN A 245 2.93 -24.17 6.26
N LYS A 246 2.61 -22.89 6.51
CA LYS A 246 1.45 -22.50 7.31
C LYS A 246 0.11 -22.86 6.65
N VAL A 247 -0.04 -22.58 5.35
CA VAL A 247 -1.29 -22.83 4.62
C VAL A 247 -1.53 -24.30 4.38
N LEU A 248 -0.49 -25.07 4.03
CA LEU A 248 -0.59 -26.50 3.75
C LEU A 248 -0.63 -27.34 5.03
N GLY A 249 -0.11 -26.84 6.15
CA GLY A 249 0.07 -27.61 7.38
C GLY A 249 1.04 -28.79 7.20
N CYS A 250 2.00 -28.67 6.27
CA CYS A 250 2.94 -29.73 5.93
C CYS A 250 4.22 -29.66 6.78
N ASP A 251 4.93 -30.78 6.86
CA ASP A 251 6.24 -30.83 7.52
C ASP A 251 7.29 -30.03 6.72
N GLU A 252 8.24 -29.41 7.42
CA GLU A 252 9.37 -28.71 6.80
C GLU A 252 10.16 -29.63 5.84
N SER A 253 10.17 -30.94 6.11
CA SER A 253 10.81 -31.94 5.25
C SER A 253 10.16 -32.11 3.87
N GLU A 254 8.93 -31.64 3.66
CA GLU A 254 8.27 -31.65 2.34
C GLU A 254 8.64 -30.45 1.47
N LEU A 255 9.18 -29.39 2.08
CA LEU A 255 9.61 -28.18 1.44
C LEU A 255 11.11 -28.23 1.10
N GLY A 256 11.49 -27.79 -0.06
CA GLY A 256 12.89 -27.80 -0.49
C GLY A 256 13.29 -26.51 -1.18
N LEU A 257 14.40 -25.92 -0.74
CA LEU A 257 15.02 -24.77 -1.40
C LEU A 257 16.02 -25.26 -2.43
N TYR A 258 15.90 -24.78 -3.69
CA TYR A 258 16.82 -25.08 -4.77
C TYR A 258 17.41 -23.79 -5.35
N SER A 259 18.61 -23.45 -4.91
CA SER A 259 19.30 -22.21 -5.23
C SER A 259 20.79 -22.44 -5.44
N GLY A 260 21.58 -21.37 -5.61
CA GLY A 260 23.04 -21.45 -5.66
C GLY A 260 23.66 -22.11 -4.40
N THR A 261 23.03 -21.95 -3.26
CA THR A 261 23.55 -22.40 -1.95
C THR A 261 22.86 -23.63 -1.38
N SER A 262 21.68 -24.02 -1.91
CA SER A 262 20.90 -25.17 -1.45
C SER A 262 20.45 -26.04 -2.62
N LYS A 263 20.44 -27.39 -2.43
CA LYS A 263 20.16 -28.39 -3.47
C LYS A 263 19.14 -29.42 -3.00
N GLN A 264 17.95 -28.96 -2.56
CA GLN A 264 16.88 -29.81 -2.01
C GLN A 264 15.80 -30.10 -3.07
N GLN A 265 16.20 -30.53 -4.26
CA GLN A 265 15.27 -30.79 -5.39
C GLN A 265 14.38 -32.03 -5.23
N ASP A 266 14.68 -32.92 -4.27
CA ASP A 266 13.95 -34.20 -4.08
C ASP A 266 12.65 -34.03 -3.26
N ARG A 267 12.37 -32.82 -2.81
CA ARG A 267 11.20 -32.53 -1.98
C ARG A 267 9.93 -32.46 -2.82
N ARG A 268 8.80 -32.61 -2.15
CA ARG A 268 7.47 -32.49 -2.79
C ARG A 268 7.21 -31.09 -3.34
N TYR A 269 7.50 -30.07 -2.54
CA TYR A 269 7.33 -28.67 -2.89
C TYR A 269 8.69 -28.02 -3.02
N VAL A 270 9.13 -27.79 -4.26
CA VAL A 270 10.46 -27.24 -4.54
C VAL A 270 10.36 -25.75 -4.85
N PHE A 271 11.12 -24.95 -4.15
CA PHE A 271 11.22 -23.50 -4.30
C PHE A 271 12.57 -23.16 -4.91
N ALA A 272 12.59 -22.66 -6.14
CA ALA A 272 13.81 -22.49 -6.89
C ALA A 272 13.99 -21.07 -7.44
N THR A 273 15.24 -20.58 -7.42
CA THR A 273 15.55 -19.33 -8.12
C THR A 273 15.64 -19.57 -9.63
N VAL A 274 15.09 -18.62 -10.40
CA VAL A 274 15.19 -18.68 -11.86
C VAL A 274 16.64 -18.70 -12.33
N GLN A 275 17.57 -18.03 -11.62
CA GLN A 275 19.00 -18.02 -11.93
C GLN A 275 19.61 -19.42 -11.86
N THR A 276 19.16 -20.26 -10.93
CA THR A 276 19.59 -21.65 -10.83
C THR A 276 18.91 -22.51 -11.89
N MET A 277 17.58 -22.40 -12.01
CA MET A 277 16.81 -23.26 -12.92
C MET A 277 17.11 -23.00 -14.40
N ARG A 278 17.45 -21.76 -14.82
CA ARG A 278 17.76 -21.45 -16.23
C ARG A 278 19.04 -22.08 -16.76
N GLN A 279 19.88 -22.65 -15.90
CA GLN A 279 21.12 -23.29 -16.32
C GLN A 279 20.79 -24.61 -17.04
N PRO A 280 21.34 -24.86 -18.27
CA PRO A 280 21.01 -26.04 -19.04
C PRO A 280 21.31 -27.33 -18.32
N GLU A 281 22.41 -27.38 -17.57
CA GLU A 281 22.85 -28.55 -16.80
C GLU A 281 21.91 -28.83 -15.61
N VAL A 282 21.25 -27.82 -15.09
CA VAL A 282 20.25 -27.96 -14.04
C VAL A 282 18.94 -28.43 -14.61
N LEU A 283 18.43 -27.79 -15.68
CA LEU A 283 17.21 -28.20 -16.36
C LEU A 283 17.27 -29.65 -16.86
N ALA A 284 18.43 -30.09 -17.36
CA ALA A 284 18.63 -31.46 -17.85
C ALA A 284 18.47 -32.53 -16.74
N GLN A 285 18.46 -32.15 -15.46
CA GLN A 285 18.22 -33.08 -14.35
C GLN A 285 16.74 -33.37 -14.13
N PHE A 286 15.85 -32.57 -14.73
CA PHE A 286 14.41 -32.68 -14.57
C PHE A 286 13.76 -33.06 -15.88
N LYS A 287 12.74 -33.92 -15.83
CA LYS A 287 11.88 -34.17 -16.98
C LYS A 287 10.92 -33.03 -17.20
N SER A 288 10.39 -32.87 -18.41
CA SER A 288 9.41 -31.82 -18.74
C SER A 288 8.08 -31.95 -17.99
N ASP A 289 7.74 -33.15 -17.53
CA ASP A 289 6.58 -33.55 -16.76
C ASP A 289 6.91 -33.86 -15.29
N GLU A 290 8.09 -33.46 -14.80
CA GLU A 290 8.57 -33.76 -13.44
C GLU A 290 7.67 -33.14 -12.34
N PHE A 291 7.10 -31.98 -12.61
CA PHE A 291 6.22 -31.26 -11.72
C PHE A 291 4.83 -31.17 -12.28
N ASP A 292 3.84 -31.64 -11.52
CA ASP A 292 2.42 -31.53 -11.89
C ASP A 292 1.96 -30.07 -11.86
N TYR A 293 2.54 -29.26 -10.96
CA TYR A 293 2.18 -27.86 -10.76
C TYR A 293 3.44 -26.99 -10.80
N VAL A 294 3.46 -26.01 -11.70
CA VAL A 294 4.55 -25.03 -11.81
C VAL A 294 4.01 -23.63 -11.57
N LEU A 295 4.60 -22.92 -10.63
CA LEU A 295 4.26 -21.54 -10.33
C LEU A 295 5.43 -20.64 -10.69
N VAL A 296 5.13 -19.55 -11.41
CA VAL A 296 6.10 -18.52 -11.80
C VAL A 296 5.69 -17.21 -11.15
N ASP A 297 6.43 -16.81 -10.13
CA ASP A 297 6.22 -15.54 -9.45
C ASP A 297 6.90 -14.40 -10.22
N GLU A 298 6.33 -13.20 -10.09
CA GLU A 298 6.73 -11.99 -10.81
C GLU A 298 6.89 -12.27 -12.33
N VAL A 299 5.87 -12.90 -12.88
CA VAL A 299 5.87 -13.38 -14.28
C VAL A 299 6.00 -12.28 -15.33
N HIS A 300 5.89 -11.00 -14.93
CA HIS A 300 6.24 -9.88 -15.81
C HIS A 300 7.70 -9.93 -16.28
N HIS A 301 8.57 -10.67 -15.61
CA HIS A 301 9.93 -10.95 -16.08
C HIS A 301 10.01 -12.11 -17.11
N ALA A 302 8.91 -12.78 -17.41
CA ALA A 302 8.89 -13.97 -18.29
C ALA A 302 9.34 -13.70 -19.74
N GLY A 303 9.43 -12.44 -20.16
CA GLY A 303 10.05 -12.06 -21.41
C GLY A 303 11.56 -12.30 -21.47
N ALA A 304 12.25 -12.36 -20.33
CA ALA A 304 13.67 -12.65 -20.31
C ALA A 304 13.93 -14.11 -20.71
N GLU A 305 14.99 -14.34 -21.51
CA GLU A 305 15.36 -15.65 -22.05
C GLU A 305 15.45 -16.76 -20.98
N GLY A 306 15.94 -16.40 -19.78
CA GLY A 306 16.07 -17.34 -18.67
C GLY A 306 14.72 -17.87 -18.17
N TYR A 307 13.71 -17.01 -18.03
CA TYR A 307 12.34 -17.41 -17.68
C TYR A 307 11.70 -18.26 -18.76
N GLN A 308 11.80 -17.82 -20.01
CA GLN A 308 11.24 -18.56 -21.15
C GLN A 308 11.82 -19.97 -21.27
N ARG A 309 13.13 -20.12 -21.02
CA ARG A 309 13.77 -21.43 -21.02
C ARG A 309 13.15 -22.36 -19.99
N VAL A 310 12.90 -21.88 -18.79
CA VAL A 310 12.30 -22.67 -17.71
C VAL A 310 10.83 -22.98 -18.00
N ILE A 311 10.03 -21.98 -18.41
CA ILE A 311 8.62 -22.14 -18.78
C ILE A 311 8.45 -23.15 -19.93
N ASN A 312 9.32 -23.08 -20.94
CA ASN A 312 9.27 -23.98 -22.08
C ASN A 312 9.74 -25.40 -21.75
N HIS A 313 10.65 -25.54 -20.78
CA HIS A 313 11.09 -26.85 -20.30
C HIS A 313 9.96 -27.61 -19.62
N PHE A 314 9.23 -26.97 -18.72
CA PHE A 314 8.12 -27.57 -17.96
C PHE A 314 6.76 -27.38 -18.65
N LYS A 315 6.73 -27.31 -19.98
CA LYS A 315 5.50 -27.13 -20.77
C LYS A 315 4.47 -28.24 -20.60
N ASP A 316 4.93 -29.44 -20.21
CA ASP A 316 4.13 -30.66 -20.04
C ASP A 316 3.62 -30.83 -18.59
N ALA A 317 3.78 -29.81 -17.72
CA ALA A 317 3.16 -29.77 -16.40
C ALA A 317 1.63 -29.79 -16.51
N ASP A 318 0.96 -30.45 -15.57
CA ASP A 318 -0.52 -30.51 -15.57
C ASP A 318 -1.13 -29.11 -15.46
N PHE A 319 -0.50 -28.22 -14.67
CA PHE A 319 -0.94 -26.84 -14.55
C PHE A 319 0.23 -25.88 -14.31
N MET A 320 0.22 -24.74 -14.99
CA MET A 320 1.19 -23.66 -14.80
C MET A 320 0.48 -22.37 -14.42
N LEU A 321 0.81 -21.80 -13.25
CA LEU A 321 0.28 -20.55 -12.75
C LEU A 321 1.33 -19.43 -12.81
N GLY A 322 1.00 -18.32 -13.47
CA GLY A 322 1.76 -17.07 -13.42
C GLY A 322 1.16 -16.10 -12.42
N MET A 323 2.00 -15.43 -11.65
CA MET A 323 1.56 -14.34 -10.75
C MET A 323 2.35 -13.07 -11.01
N THR A 324 1.68 -11.91 -11.01
CA THR A 324 2.33 -10.60 -11.10
C THR A 324 1.45 -9.50 -10.53
N ALA A 325 2.08 -8.41 -10.08
CA ALA A 325 1.39 -7.17 -9.74
C ALA A 325 1.25 -6.23 -10.96
N THR A 326 2.19 -6.27 -11.88
CA THR A 326 2.34 -5.34 -13.01
C THR A 326 2.49 -6.12 -14.32
N PRO A 327 1.37 -6.46 -14.98
CA PRO A 327 1.42 -7.23 -16.23
C PRO A 327 1.92 -6.42 -17.43
N GLU A 328 1.91 -5.09 -17.34
CA GLU A 328 2.32 -4.19 -18.41
C GLU A 328 3.84 -4.20 -18.58
N ARG A 329 4.29 -4.37 -19.84
CA ARG A 329 5.70 -4.38 -20.20
C ARG A 329 5.99 -3.36 -21.28
N THR A 330 7.18 -2.78 -21.20
CA THR A 330 7.68 -1.82 -22.20
C THR A 330 8.42 -2.47 -23.35
N ASP A 331 8.76 -3.77 -23.25
CA ASP A 331 9.53 -4.51 -24.26
C ASP A 331 8.65 -5.21 -25.33
N GLY A 332 7.35 -5.00 -25.32
CA GLY A 332 6.41 -5.52 -26.32
C GLY A 332 6.05 -7.00 -26.18
N ILE A 333 6.57 -7.71 -25.16
CA ILE A 333 6.20 -9.11 -24.92
C ILE A 333 4.89 -9.16 -24.15
N ASN A 334 3.91 -9.86 -24.73
CA ASN A 334 2.60 -10.05 -24.10
C ASN A 334 2.63 -11.29 -23.20
N ILE A 335 2.72 -11.08 -21.89
CA ILE A 335 2.72 -12.19 -20.92
C ILE A 335 1.41 -12.98 -20.91
N PHE A 336 0.28 -12.35 -21.27
CA PHE A 336 -1.00 -13.04 -21.34
C PHE A 336 -1.01 -14.15 -22.39
N GLU A 337 -0.30 -13.98 -23.51
CA GLU A 337 -0.15 -15.02 -24.54
C GLU A 337 0.57 -16.27 -23.99
N LEU A 338 1.57 -16.09 -23.12
CA LEU A 338 2.29 -17.20 -22.51
C LEU A 338 1.38 -18.07 -21.62
N PHE A 339 0.28 -17.50 -21.13
CA PHE A 339 -0.70 -18.17 -20.28
C PHE A 339 -2.06 -18.35 -20.97
N GLY A 340 -2.08 -18.36 -22.32
CA GLY A 340 -3.30 -18.64 -23.11
C GLY A 340 -4.41 -17.60 -22.92
N HIS A 341 -4.09 -16.38 -22.48
CA HIS A 341 -5.04 -15.33 -22.11
C HIS A 341 -6.01 -15.73 -20.96
N ASN A 342 -5.70 -16.78 -20.20
CA ASN A 342 -6.50 -17.26 -19.09
C ASN A 342 -6.23 -16.43 -17.83
N ILE A 343 -6.94 -15.33 -17.64
CA ILE A 343 -6.86 -14.50 -16.44
C ILE A 343 -7.81 -15.08 -15.40
N ALA A 344 -7.25 -15.75 -14.38
CA ALA A 344 -8.05 -16.32 -13.30
C ALA A 344 -8.59 -15.22 -12.36
N TYR A 345 -7.79 -14.19 -12.11
CA TYR A 345 -8.18 -13.05 -11.30
C TYR A 345 -7.34 -11.82 -11.62
N GLU A 346 -7.99 -10.65 -11.53
CA GLU A 346 -7.31 -9.37 -11.70
C GLU A 346 -7.80 -8.36 -10.66
N ILE A 347 -6.87 -7.89 -9.80
CA ILE A 347 -7.09 -6.79 -8.89
C ILE A 347 -5.89 -5.82 -8.93
N ARG A 348 -6.13 -4.63 -9.43
CA ARG A 348 -5.16 -3.55 -9.54
C ARG A 348 -5.06 -2.79 -8.21
N LEU A 349 -3.98 -2.01 -8.07
CA LEU A 349 -3.70 -1.22 -6.87
C LEU A 349 -4.91 -0.39 -6.42
N GLN A 350 -5.53 0.36 -7.34
CA GLN A 350 -6.68 1.21 -7.02
C GLN A 350 -7.84 0.39 -6.44
N LYS A 351 -8.22 -0.70 -7.10
CA LYS A 351 -9.30 -1.57 -6.63
C LYS A 351 -8.96 -2.23 -5.30
N ALA A 352 -7.70 -2.62 -5.08
CA ALA A 352 -7.26 -3.20 -3.81
C ALA A 352 -7.30 -2.19 -2.65
N LEU A 353 -7.06 -0.91 -2.93
CA LEU A 353 -7.26 0.19 -1.97
C LEU A 353 -8.75 0.41 -1.69
N ASP A 354 -9.58 0.49 -2.74
CA ASP A 354 -11.03 0.70 -2.63
C ASP A 354 -11.72 -0.42 -1.82
N GLU A 355 -11.21 -1.65 -1.94
CA GLU A 355 -11.70 -2.82 -1.20
C GLU A 355 -11.05 -2.99 0.19
N ASN A 356 -10.27 -2.01 0.66
CA ASN A 356 -9.57 -2.04 1.96
C ASN A 356 -8.62 -3.23 2.15
N MET A 357 -8.06 -3.74 1.07
CA MET A 357 -7.07 -4.82 1.12
C MET A 357 -5.67 -4.30 1.38
N LEU A 358 -5.42 -3.05 1.03
CA LEU A 358 -4.15 -2.36 1.21
C LEU A 358 -4.33 -1.13 2.10
N CYS A 359 -3.25 -0.74 2.78
CA CYS A 359 -3.22 0.48 3.54
C CYS A 359 -3.28 1.68 2.58
N PRO A 360 -4.17 2.64 2.80
CA PRO A 360 -4.19 3.87 2.02
C PRO A 360 -2.90 4.67 2.23
N PHE A 361 -2.55 5.50 1.24
CA PHE A 361 -1.35 6.33 1.29
C PHE A 361 -1.59 7.68 0.60
N HIS A 362 -0.81 8.68 1.01
CA HIS A 362 -0.70 9.95 0.30
C HIS A 362 0.46 9.88 -0.69
N TYR A 363 0.23 10.31 -1.91
CA TYR A 363 1.26 10.42 -2.94
C TYR A 363 1.50 11.88 -3.28
N TYR A 364 2.72 12.34 -3.06
CA TYR A 364 3.15 13.69 -3.38
C TYR A 364 4.20 13.66 -4.48
N GLY A 365 3.87 14.23 -5.65
CA GLY A 365 4.84 14.47 -6.70
C GLY A 365 5.65 15.73 -6.39
N VAL A 366 6.91 15.56 -6.06
CA VAL A 366 7.82 16.68 -5.76
C VAL A 366 8.79 16.88 -6.90
N ALA A 367 8.78 18.05 -7.51
CA ALA A 367 9.79 18.41 -8.51
C ALA A 367 11.08 18.87 -7.79
N GLU A 368 12.17 18.16 -8.00
CA GLU A 368 13.47 18.56 -7.49
C GLU A 368 14.07 19.64 -8.41
N TYR A 369 14.41 20.78 -7.82
CA TYR A 369 15.10 21.84 -8.53
C TYR A 369 16.61 21.54 -8.56
N LEU A 370 17.11 21.23 -9.74
CA LEU A 370 18.52 20.91 -9.99
C LEU A 370 19.27 22.15 -10.53
N GLY A 371 19.18 23.28 -9.83
CA GLY A 371 19.87 24.50 -10.20
C GLY A 371 21.09 24.80 -9.30
N SER A 372 22.11 25.48 -9.84
CA SER A 372 23.11 26.14 -9.03
C SER A 372 22.67 27.58 -8.71
N ASP A 373 23.30 28.22 -7.69
CA ASP A 373 23.02 29.62 -7.36
C ASP A 373 23.29 30.56 -8.54
N ASP A 374 24.12 30.12 -9.50
CA ASP A 374 24.49 30.85 -10.72
C ASP A 374 23.58 30.54 -11.93
N ASP A 375 22.70 29.52 -11.84
CA ASP A 375 21.75 29.16 -12.87
C ASP A 375 20.36 28.92 -12.26
N PRO A 376 19.56 29.97 -12.06
CA PRO A 376 18.24 29.88 -11.45
C PRO A 376 17.25 29.00 -12.23
N ASN A 377 17.51 28.68 -13.51
CA ASN A 377 16.65 27.84 -14.34
C ASN A 377 17.09 26.36 -14.40
N GLY A 378 18.26 26.06 -13.85
CA GLY A 378 18.78 24.71 -13.63
C GLY A 378 18.84 23.77 -14.82
N ILE A 379 19.14 22.51 -14.52
CA ILE A 379 19.24 21.41 -15.51
C ILE A 379 17.88 21.12 -16.19
N ALA A 380 16.78 21.32 -15.50
CA ALA A 380 15.44 21.11 -16.05
C ALA A 380 15.16 21.98 -17.30
N HIS A 381 15.82 23.14 -17.42
CA HIS A 381 15.69 24.01 -18.57
C HIS A 381 16.58 23.57 -19.78
N ARG A 382 17.62 22.76 -19.51
CA ARG A 382 18.53 22.24 -20.57
C ARG A 382 18.04 20.92 -21.16
N LEU A 383 17.17 20.22 -20.44
CA LEU A 383 16.63 18.93 -20.83
C LEU A 383 15.21 19.11 -21.36
N ASP A 384 15.09 19.35 -22.65
CA ASP A 384 13.81 19.25 -23.34
C ASP A 384 13.44 17.75 -23.48
N VAL A 385 12.86 17.21 -22.43
CA VAL A 385 12.46 15.79 -22.32
C VAL A 385 11.50 15.39 -23.44
N SER A 386 10.85 16.37 -24.08
CA SER A 386 9.93 16.14 -25.20
C SER A 386 10.64 15.68 -26.48
N LYS A 387 11.95 15.89 -26.58
CA LYS A 387 12.76 15.51 -27.77
C LYS A 387 13.44 14.16 -27.64
N GLY A 388 13.32 13.48 -26.50
CA GLY A 388 14.07 12.26 -26.21
C GLY A 388 15.55 12.57 -25.85
N LEU A 389 16.06 11.87 -24.85
CA LEU A 389 17.48 11.99 -24.44
C LEU A 389 18.34 11.12 -25.36
N ASP A 390 19.35 11.69 -25.98
CA ASP A 390 20.38 10.89 -26.64
C ASP A 390 21.31 10.20 -25.62
N ALA A 391 22.17 9.31 -26.08
CA ALA A 391 23.06 8.53 -25.20
C ALA A 391 24.13 9.43 -24.53
N GLN A 392 24.41 10.62 -25.07
CA GLN A 392 25.38 11.55 -24.54
C GLN A 392 24.75 12.47 -23.50
N ASP A 393 23.53 12.93 -23.77
CA ASP A 393 22.70 13.67 -22.81
C ASP A 393 22.37 12.81 -21.58
N SER A 394 22.08 11.51 -21.77
CA SER A 394 21.85 10.57 -20.68
C SER A 394 23.10 10.36 -19.81
N LYS A 395 24.32 10.37 -20.38
CA LYS A 395 25.56 10.26 -19.60
C LYS A 395 25.88 11.55 -18.83
N GLN A 396 25.64 12.70 -19.46
CA GLN A 396 25.84 14.00 -18.84
C GLN A 396 24.86 14.21 -17.67
N LEU A 397 23.57 13.92 -17.89
CA LEU A 397 22.55 13.95 -16.87
C LEU A 397 22.90 13.03 -15.69
N LYS A 398 23.38 11.83 -16.00
CA LYS A 398 23.80 10.84 -15.02
C LYS A 398 24.96 11.35 -14.15
N TYR A 399 25.95 12.01 -14.76
CA TYR A 399 27.07 12.63 -14.06
C TYR A 399 26.61 13.80 -13.19
N GLU A 400 25.72 14.64 -13.69
CA GLU A 400 25.17 15.80 -12.97
C GLU A 400 24.30 15.36 -11.78
N ILE A 401 23.48 14.31 -11.93
CA ILE A 401 22.72 13.69 -10.84
C ILE A 401 23.66 13.10 -9.77
N GLU A 402 24.80 12.54 -10.15
CA GLU A 402 25.82 12.03 -9.22
C GLU A 402 26.43 13.12 -8.34
N GLN A 403 26.53 14.34 -8.86
CA GLN A 403 27.03 15.50 -8.08
C GLN A 403 26.01 16.04 -7.08
N LEU A 404 24.73 15.59 -7.18
CA LEU A 404 23.61 16.16 -6.42
C LEU A 404 23.38 15.56 -5.04
N ALA A 405 24.16 14.55 -4.61
CA ALA A 405 24.16 14.14 -3.20
C ALA A 405 24.88 15.22 -2.38
N THR A 406 24.24 16.37 -2.24
CA THR A 406 24.74 17.56 -1.56
C THR A 406 23.93 17.84 -0.30
N GLU A 407 24.49 18.62 0.62
CA GLU A 407 23.74 19.09 1.79
C GLU A 407 22.47 19.87 1.41
N LYS A 408 22.48 20.62 0.29
CA LYS A 408 21.30 21.36 -0.20
C LYS A 408 20.15 20.40 -0.55
N ARG A 409 20.47 19.29 -1.26
CA ARG A 409 19.47 18.28 -1.60
C ARG A 409 18.90 17.60 -0.37
N VAL A 410 19.76 17.26 0.59
CA VAL A 410 19.32 16.66 1.86
C VAL A 410 18.38 17.61 2.62
N ARG A 411 18.71 18.89 2.74
CA ARG A 411 17.82 19.89 3.35
C ARG A 411 16.51 20.01 2.61
N TYR A 412 16.54 20.06 1.29
CA TYR A 412 15.30 20.08 0.48
C TYR A 412 14.42 18.86 0.71
N ILE A 413 15.00 17.65 0.76
CA ILE A 413 14.25 16.42 1.08
C ILE A 413 13.64 16.51 2.48
N ILE A 414 14.41 16.97 3.48
CA ILE A 414 13.94 17.14 4.85
C ILE A 414 12.80 18.16 4.93
N ASP A 415 12.93 19.30 4.25
CA ASP A 415 11.89 20.32 4.18
C ASP A 415 10.59 19.74 3.58
N LYS A 416 10.69 18.90 2.52
CA LYS A 416 9.54 18.23 1.91
C LYS A 416 8.96 17.15 2.80
N LEU A 417 9.78 16.40 3.53
CA LEU A 417 9.31 15.45 4.54
C LEU A 417 8.54 16.14 5.68
N GLN A 418 8.97 17.35 6.08
CA GLN A 418 8.28 18.16 7.09
C GLN A 418 6.99 18.78 6.54
N GLU A 419 6.99 19.21 5.27
CA GLU A 419 5.82 19.80 4.61
C GLU A 419 4.70 18.77 4.39
N TYR A 420 5.05 17.57 3.95
CA TYR A 420 4.08 16.53 3.56
C TYR A 420 3.97 15.38 4.55
N GLY A 421 4.86 15.30 5.52
CA GLY A 421 4.82 14.26 6.56
C GLY A 421 3.65 14.44 7.53
N GLN A 422 3.37 13.41 8.29
CA GLN A 422 2.36 13.49 9.34
C GLN A 422 2.82 14.41 10.46
N PHE A 423 1.95 15.34 10.85
CA PHE A 423 2.25 16.29 11.91
C PHE A 423 2.32 15.56 13.27
N ASN A 424 3.36 15.82 14.05
CA ASN A 424 3.62 15.26 15.40
C ASN A 424 3.73 13.73 15.51
N ILE A 425 3.90 13.01 14.42
CA ILE A 425 4.20 11.57 14.46
C ILE A 425 5.63 11.39 13.95
N PRO A 426 6.50 10.67 14.68
CA PRO A 426 7.81 10.31 14.16
C PRO A 426 7.66 9.55 12.85
N VAL A 427 8.16 10.13 11.76
CA VAL A 427 8.08 9.50 10.45
C VAL A 427 9.28 8.58 10.28
N THR A 428 9.03 7.29 10.16
CA THR A 428 10.02 6.32 9.71
C THR A 428 9.79 5.98 8.25
N GLY A 429 10.85 5.69 7.50
CA GLY A 429 10.69 5.47 6.08
C GLY A 429 11.83 4.79 5.35
N LEU A 430 11.53 4.42 4.10
CA LEU A 430 12.49 3.89 3.14
C LEU A 430 12.79 4.96 2.09
N VAL A 431 14.06 5.15 1.77
CA VAL A 431 14.53 6.04 0.70
C VAL A 431 15.16 5.19 -0.38
N PHE A 432 14.50 5.11 -1.52
CA PHE A 432 15.01 4.36 -2.67
C PHE A 432 15.95 5.25 -3.49
N CYS A 433 17.18 4.81 -3.63
CA CYS A 433 18.23 5.49 -4.38
C CYS A 433 18.52 4.75 -5.69
N SER A 434 19.05 5.46 -6.67
CA SER A 434 19.43 4.88 -7.95
C SER A 434 20.74 4.08 -7.88
N ARG A 435 21.60 4.37 -6.88
CA ARG A 435 22.91 3.77 -6.71
C ARG A 435 23.30 3.61 -5.25
N GLN A 436 24.18 2.63 -5.00
CA GLN A 436 24.70 2.34 -3.66
C GLN A 436 25.49 3.51 -3.08
N GLU A 437 26.37 4.12 -3.88
CA GLU A 437 27.16 5.30 -3.46
C GLU A 437 26.27 6.48 -3.07
N GLU A 438 25.17 6.69 -3.80
CA GLU A 438 24.17 7.72 -3.47
C GLU A 438 23.49 7.40 -2.14
N ALA A 439 23.05 6.15 -1.92
CA ALA A 439 22.41 5.71 -0.68
C ALA A 439 23.32 5.94 0.54
N HIS A 440 24.58 5.52 0.46
CA HIS A 440 25.56 5.71 1.53
C HIS A 440 25.81 7.20 1.81
N LYS A 441 26.07 8.00 0.77
CA LYS A 441 26.35 9.42 0.91
C LYS A 441 25.16 10.22 1.46
N LEU A 442 23.95 9.95 0.98
CA LEU A 442 22.74 10.60 1.49
C LEU A 442 22.48 10.23 2.95
N SER A 443 22.61 8.96 3.32
CA SER A 443 22.48 8.52 4.72
C SER A 443 23.48 9.24 5.63
N GLN A 444 24.75 9.33 5.25
CA GLN A 444 25.76 10.06 6.02
C GLN A 444 25.42 11.55 6.18
N LEU A 445 24.94 12.19 5.12
CA LEU A 445 24.55 13.60 5.16
C LEU A 445 23.28 13.83 6.00
N PHE A 446 22.32 12.90 5.95
CA PHE A 446 21.13 12.94 6.81
C PHE A 446 21.51 12.87 8.29
N ASN A 447 22.42 11.99 8.68
CA ASN A 447 22.90 11.86 10.05
C ASN A 447 23.59 13.13 10.59
N GLN A 448 23.98 14.06 9.71
CA GLN A 448 24.53 15.38 10.08
C GLN A 448 23.44 16.44 10.26
N GLN A 449 22.20 16.18 9.86
CA GLN A 449 21.10 17.12 9.99
C GLN A 449 20.36 16.89 11.32
N TRP A 450 19.82 17.98 11.84
CA TRP A 450 19.05 17.96 13.09
C TRP A 450 17.57 17.65 12.83
N ASN A 451 17.04 16.64 13.48
CA ASN A 451 15.61 16.35 13.51
C ASN A 451 14.95 17.22 14.57
N GLN A 452 14.18 18.21 14.13
CA GLN A 452 13.54 19.17 15.03
C GLN A 452 12.43 18.54 15.89
N GLN A 453 11.77 17.49 15.40
CA GLN A 453 10.69 16.83 16.14
C GLN A 453 11.21 16.05 17.35
N ASP A 454 12.33 15.35 17.17
CA ASP A 454 12.90 14.49 18.20
C ASP A 454 14.05 15.16 18.98
N GLU A 455 14.38 16.43 18.67
CA GLU A 455 15.46 17.21 19.28
C GLU A 455 16.81 16.47 19.27
N ARG A 456 17.14 15.77 18.19
CA ARG A 456 18.37 15.00 17.99
C ARG A 456 18.78 14.94 16.50
N PRO A 457 20.01 14.53 16.18
CA PRO A 457 20.36 14.22 14.79
C PRO A 457 19.49 13.07 14.23
N TYR A 458 19.25 13.08 12.92
CA TYR A 458 18.62 11.93 12.25
C TYR A 458 19.48 10.67 12.43
N ARG A 459 18.83 9.54 12.56
CA ARG A 459 19.44 8.22 12.65
C ARG A 459 19.07 7.42 11.40
N THR A 460 20.00 7.30 10.48
CA THR A 460 19.78 6.61 9.22
C THR A 460 20.87 5.61 8.92
N ALA A 461 20.58 4.63 8.10
CA ALA A 461 21.55 3.67 7.60
C ALA A 461 21.33 3.40 6.11
N ALA A 462 22.38 3.10 5.38
CA ALA A 462 22.31 2.60 4.03
C ALA A 462 22.33 1.06 4.04
N VAL A 463 21.34 0.44 3.41
CA VAL A 463 21.22 -1.01 3.27
C VAL A 463 21.26 -1.35 1.79
N THR A 464 22.40 -1.82 1.35
CA THR A 464 22.69 -2.13 -0.05
C THR A 464 23.31 -3.54 -0.14
N SER A 465 23.69 -3.98 -1.33
CA SER A 465 24.33 -5.28 -1.50
C SER A 465 25.72 -5.35 -0.84
N THR A 466 26.38 -4.19 -0.67
CA THR A 466 27.67 -4.06 0.02
C THR A 466 27.60 -2.98 1.08
N ASP A 467 28.40 -3.12 2.14
CA ASP A 467 28.59 -2.09 3.17
C ASP A 467 29.53 -0.95 2.69
N ASP A 468 29.79 0.04 3.56
CA ASP A 468 30.68 1.16 3.28
C ASP A 468 32.14 0.72 2.95
N ASP A 469 32.54 -0.47 3.40
CA ASP A 469 33.85 -1.06 3.11
C ASP A 469 33.86 -1.93 1.83
N GLY A 470 32.72 -2.01 1.11
CA GLY A 470 32.55 -2.85 -0.08
C GLY A 470 32.39 -4.34 0.21
N ARG A 471 32.08 -4.74 1.46
CA ARG A 471 31.85 -6.12 1.84
C ARG A 471 30.37 -6.49 1.63
N PRO A 472 30.05 -7.72 1.19
CA PRO A 472 28.67 -8.13 1.03
C PRO A 472 27.89 -8.08 2.35
N VAL A 473 26.74 -7.41 2.35
CA VAL A 473 25.84 -7.35 3.51
C VAL A 473 25.06 -8.65 3.61
N SER A 474 25.20 -9.36 4.73
CA SER A 474 24.50 -10.61 4.99
C SER A 474 23.00 -10.41 5.24
N GLN A 475 22.20 -11.48 5.09
CA GLN A 475 20.77 -11.43 5.38
C GLN A 475 20.51 -11.04 6.84
N ALA A 476 21.24 -11.60 7.79
CA ALA A 476 21.09 -11.28 9.21
C ALA A 476 21.35 -9.79 9.52
N GLN A 477 22.29 -9.16 8.82
CA GLN A 477 22.51 -7.72 8.96
C GLN A 477 21.34 -6.89 8.40
N ARG A 478 20.75 -7.32 7.27
CA ARG A 478 19.56 -6.67 6.68
C ARG A 478 18.36 -6.75 7.62
N ASP A 479 18.11 -7.94 8.17
CA ASP A 479 17.02 -8.17 9.12
C ASP A 479 17.20 -7.31 10.39
N GLU A 480 18.43 -7.13 10.84
CA GLU A 480 18.75 -6.24 11.95
C GLU A 480 18.47 -4.77 11.64
N TYR A 481 18.75 -4.28 10.43
CA TYR A 481 18.39 -2.92 10.04
C TYR A 481 16.88 -2.71 9.93
N VAL A 482 16.16 -3.70 9.41
CA VAL A 482 14.67 -3.68 9.37
C VAL A 482 14.11 -3.64 10.78
N ARG A 483 14.62 -4.48 11.69
CA ARG A 483 14.23 -4.47 13.11
C ARG A 483 14.45 -3.09 13.73
N LYS A 484 15.62 -2.48 13.54
CA LYS A 484 15.94 -1.15 14.07
C LYS A 484 15.00 -0.06 13.55
N LEU A 485 14.63 -0.12 12.27
CA LEU A 485 13.63 0.79 11.71
C LEU A 485 12.26 0.58 12.36
N THR A 486 11.82 -0.67 12.48
CA THR A 486 10.51 -1.04 13.06
C THR A 486 10.40 -0.67 14.54
N GLU A 487 11.50 -0.82 15.30
CA GLU A 487 11.57 -0.48 16.72
C GLU A 487 11.84 1.02 16.97
N GLY A 488 11.95 1.83 15.91
CA GLY A 488 12.20 3.27 16.02
C GLY A 488 13.62 3.63 16.46
N GLU A 489 14.58 2.71 16.35
CA GLU A 489 16.01 2.99 16.57
C GLU A 489 16.62 3.74 15.38
N LEU A 490 16.05 3.59 14.18
CA LEU A 490 16.37 4.33 12.97
C LEU A 490 15.14 5.10 12.47
N ASP A 491 15.39 6.23 11.83
CA ASP A 491 14.36 7.07 11.22
C ASP A 491 14.17 6.71 9.75
N TYR A 492 15.27 6.50 9.00
CA TYR A 492 15.21 6.14 7.57
C TYR A 492 16.25 5.08 7.21
N LEU A 493 15.86 4.18 6.28
CA LEU A 493 16.79 3.31 5.56
C LEU A 493 16.92 3.75 4.11
N PHE A 494 18.15 3.96 3.67
CA PHE A 494 18.48 4.25 2.28
C PHE A 494 18.83 2.93 1.57
N THR A 495 18.22 2.67 0.43
CA THR A 495 18.38 1.37 -0.25
C THR A 495 18.41 1.50 -1.77
N VAL A 496 18.90 0.46 -2.42
CA VAL A 496 18.92 0.32 -3.89
C VAL A 496 18.42 -1.08 -4.22
N ASP A 497 17.30 -1.18 -4.94
CA ASP A 497 16.70 -2.42 -5.47
C ASP A 497 16.51 -3.57 -4.45
N MET A 498 16.48 -3.27 -3.14
CA MET A 498 16.49 -4.32 -2.11
C MET A 498 15.14 -4.56 -1.43
N PHE A 499 14.25 -3.60 -1.46
CA PHE A 499 12.93 -3.65 -0.82
C PHE A 499 11.82 -3.31 -1.81
N ASN A 500 12.05 -3.60 -3.10
CA ASN A 500 11.10 -3.30 -4.18
C ASN A 500 9.93 -4.31 -4.24
N GLU A 501 9.98 -5.39 -3.45
CA GLU A 501 8.98 -6.46 -3.41
C GLU A 501 8.62 -6.86 -1.96
#